data_51cee0e24e9aba32b5f90771e6aff788
#
_entry.id   51cee0e24e9aba32b5f90771e6aff788
#
_cell.length_a   1.000
_cell.length_b   1.000
_cell.length_c   1.000
_cell.angle_alpha   90.00
_cell.angle_beta   90.00
_cell.angle_gamma   90.00
#
_symmetry.space_group_name_H-M   'P 1'
#
loop_
_entity.id
_entity.type
_entity.pdbx_description
1 polymer ?
#
loop_
_entity_poly.entity_id
_entity_poly.type
_entity_poly.pdbx_seq_one_letter_code
_entity_poly.pdbx_strand_id
1 'polypeptide(L)'
;PPIVSIRSIGSESRSIHSRILFLGIQYVLTFLLVVISLYFNNQLNMLLSTEPGFRTKDIIIAQLTYESKDFNTYTEESMKQQQERVNALNKELSSCPYIEDFETSYIDILKGDYGSDYINEQGRKIYLNMRLATPHFFRVYDIKFIEGELPDLSDKGFFGVLVVNKAAMKALNYTTCQGASIENPLKRGNE
;
A
#
# COMPACT_ATOMS: atom_id res chain seq x y z
N PRO A 1 5.50 -47.40 63.29
CA PRO A 1 6.82 -47.80 62.86
C PRO A 1 7.52 -46.59 62.15
N PRO A 2 8.79 -46.30 62.47
CA PRO A 2 9.47 -45.04 62.05
C PRO A 2 9.91 -45.00 60.58
N ILE A 3 9.55 -45.99 59.77
CA ILE A 3 10.02 -46.10 58.37
C ILE A 3 9.22 -45.23 57.38
N VAL A 4 8.03 -44.83 57.77
CA VAL A 4 7.17 -44.03 56.85
C VAL A 4 7.60 -42.54 56.81
N SER A 5 8.25 -42.05 57.86
CA SER A 5 8.63 -40.63 57.98
C SER A 5 9.85 -40.23 57.12
N ILE A 6 10.71 -41.18 56.73
CA ILE A 6 11.95 -40.88 55.97
C ILE A 6 11.66 -40.80 54.44
N ARG A 7 10.60 -41.44 53.97
CA ARG A 7 10.24 -41.46 52.55
C ARG A 7 9.56 -40.18 52.06
N SER A 8 9.00 -39.38 52.98
CA SER A 8 8.33 -38.11 52.65
C SER A 8 9.33 -36.94 52.40
N ILE A 9 10.50 -36.98 53.07
CA ILE A 9 11.46 -35.86 52.98
C ILE A 9 12.14 -35.79 51.60
N GLY A 10 12.36 -36.92 50.93
CA GLY A 10 12.97 -36.95 49.60
C GLY A 10 12.04 -36.50 48.46
N SER A 11 10.74 -36.62 48.66
CA SER A 11 9.74 -36.25 47.66
C SER A 11 9.40 -34.75 47.69
N GLU A 12 9.46 -34.12 48.86
CA GLU A 12 9.22 -32.68 49.00
C GLU A 12 10.30 -31.82 48.37
N SER A 13 11.57 -32.20 48.49
CA SER A 13 12.69 -31.45 47.87
C SER A 13 12.58 -31.43 46.35
N ARG A 14 12.18 -32.52 45.71
CA ARG A 14 12.01 -32.60 44.25
C ARG A 14 10.83 -31.77 43.78
N SER A 15 9.76 -31.65 44.56
CA SER A 15 8.60 -30.80 44.32
C SER A 15 8.94 -29.31 44.39
N ILE A 16 9.82 -28.91 45.30
CA ILE A 16 10.21 -27.49 45.47
C ILE A 16 11.05 -27.01 44.29
N HIS A 17 12.01 -27.78 43.81
CA HIS A 17 12.84 -27.43 42.65
C HIS A 17 11.99 -27.29 41.37
N SER A 18 11.03 -28.19 41.17
CA SER A 18 10.12 -28.12 40.03
C SER A 18 9.25 -26.85 40.07
N ARG A 19 8.76 -26.44 41.24
CA ARG A 19 7.98 -25.21 41.43
C ARG A 19 8.82 -23.96 41.17
N ILE A 20 10.04 -23.92 41.66
CA ILE A 20 10.98 -22.80 41.44
C ILE A 20 11.31 -22.68 39.95
N LEU A 21 11.58 -23.78 39.27
CA LEU A 21 11.85 -23.80 37.84
C LEU A 21 10.63 -23.27 37.04
N PHE A 22 9.42 -23.75 37.38
CA PHE A 22 8.21 -23.29 36.72
C PHE A 22 7.96 -21.80 36.92
N LEU A 23 8.14 -21.29 38.14
CA LEU A 23 8.08 -19.87 38.43
C LEU A 23 9.12 -19.06 37.62
N GLY A 24 10.36 -19.56 37.56
CA GLY A 24 11.41 -18.93 36.76
C GLY A 24 11.02 -18.82 35.27
N ILE A 25 10.50 -19.89 34.68
CA ILE A 25 10.05 -19.90 33.30
C ILE A 25 8.88 -18.91 33.13
N GLN A 26 7.93 -18.86 34.05
CA GLN A 26 6.81 -17.95 34.01
C GLN A 26 7.26 -16.47 34.05
N TYR A 27 8.23 -16.13 34.90
CA TYR A 27 8.77 -14.77 34.94
C TYR A 27 9.49 -14.39 33.64
N VAL A 28 10.29 -15.29 33.07
CA VAL A 28 10.97 -15.06 31.79
C VAL A 28 9.94 -14.84 30.67
N LEU A 29 8.90 -15.66 30.63
CA LEU A 29 7.84 -15.55 29.62
C LEU A 29 7.08 -14.22 29.76
N THR A 30 6.72 -13.84 30.99
CA THR A 30 6.05 -12.58 31.26
C THR A 30 6.92 -11.39 30.86
N PHE A 31 8.21 -11.43 31.21
CA PHE A 31 9.15 -10.37 30.82
C PHE A 31 9.26 -10.24 29.29
N LEU A 32 9.38 -11.35 28.58
CA LEU A 32 9.41 -11.36 27.12
C LEU A 32 8.13 -10.74 26.53
N LEU A 33 6.96 -11.10 27.05
CA LEU A 33 5.68 -10.53 26.58
C LEU A 33 5.61 -9.02 26.81
N VAL A 34 6.11 -8.53 27.94
CA VAL A 34 6.17 -7.09 28.22
C VAL A 34 7.08 -6.37 27.22
N VAL A 35 8.29 -6.91 26.99
CA VAL A 35 9.24 -6.33 26.02
C VAL A 35 8.66 -6.30 24.62
N ILE A 36 8.06 -7.40 24.18
CA ILE A 36 7.41 -7.50 22.87
C ILE A 36 6.26 -6.48 22.76
N SER A 37 5.42 -6.37 23.80
CA SER A 37 4.32 -5.41 23.83
C SER A 37 4.80 -3.97 23.72
N LEU A 38 5.84 -3.59 24.44
CA LEU A 38 6.44 -2.25 24.37
C LEU A 38 7.04 -1.98 22.96
N TYR A 39 7.69 -2.98 22.37
CA TYR A 39 8.22 -2.86 21.02
C TYR A 39 7.12 -2.62 19.98
N PHE A 40 6.05 -3.42 20.02
CA PHE A 40 4.92 -3.25 19.11
C PHE A 40 4.21 -1.92 19.31
N ASN A 41 4.04 -1.48 20.55
CA ASN A 41 3.44 -0.18 20.83
C ASN A 41 4.29 0.96 20.24
N ASN A 42 5.60 0.90 20.39
CA ASN A 42 6.50 1.88 19.80
C ASN A 42 6.47 1.86 18.26
N GLN A 43 6.44 0.68 17.65
CA GLN A 43 6.28 0.55 16.20
C GLN A 43 4.94 1.11 15.71
N LEU A 44 3.86 0.81 16.42
CA LEU A 44 2.54 1.33 16.08
C LEU A 44 2.49 2.86 16.15
N ASN A 45 3.03 3.43 17.23
CA ASN A 45 3.13 4.88 17.36
C ASN A 45 3.97 5.51 16.25
N MET A 46 5.09 4.89 15.87
CA MET A 46 5.90 5.34 14.74
C MET A 46 5.11 5.31 13.43
N LEU A 47 4.40 4.23 13.15
CA LEU A 47 3.58 4.11 11.94
C LEU A 47 2.44 5.14 11.90
N LEU A 48 1.78 5.37 13.03
CA LEU A 48 0.68 6.33 13.14
C LEU A 48 1.16 7.80 13.08
N SER A 49 2.38 8.07 13.53
CA SER A 49 2.96 9.42 13.51
C SER A 49 3.73 9.74 12.22
N THR A 50 4.05 8.72 11.41
CA THR A 50 4.74 8.94 10.15
C THR A 50 3.76 9.50 9.12
N GLU A 51 4.08 10.66 8.58
CA GLU A 51 3.32 11.24 7.48
C GLU A 51 3.47 10.37 6.23
N PRO A 52 2.37 9.90 5.64
CA PRO A 52 2.43 9.02 4.47
C PRO A 52 2.91 9.73 3.19
N GLY A 53 3.16 11.04 3.25
CA GLY A 53 3.59 11.85 2.11
C GLY A 53 2.44 12.28 1.19
N PHE A 54 1.20 12.05 1.61
CA PHE A 54 0.00 12.50 0.92
C PHE A 54 -1.11 12.82 1.93
N ARG A 55 -2.06 13.65 1.51
CA ARG A 55 -3.22 14.05 2.34
C ARG A 55 -4.10 12.84 2.63
N THR A 56 -4.39 12.60 3.91
CA THR A 56 -5.31 11.54 4.36
C THR A 56 -6.52 12.09 5.09
N LYS A 57 -6.45 13.35 5.54
CA LYS A 57 -7.53 14.01 6.26
C LYS A 57 -8.56 14.55 5.29
N ASP A 58 -9.81 14.48 5.70
CA ASP A 58 -10.96 15.02 4.96
C ASP A 58 -11.16 14.37 3.57
N ILE A 59 -10.67 13.13 3.40
CA ILE A 59 -10.88 12.32 2.21
C ILE A 59 -11.84 11.20 2.53
N ILE A 60 -12.90 11.10 1.72
CA ILE A 60 -13.87 10.00 1.80
C ILE A 60 -13.69 9.13 0.57
N ILE A 61 -13.46 7.85 0.79
CA ILE A 61 -13.41 6.85 -0.28
C ILE A 61 -14.74 6.13 -0.29
N ALA A 62 -15.47 6.24 -1.38
CA ALA A 62 -16.73 5.54 -1.59
C ALA A 62 -16.56 4.55 -2.75
N GLN A 63 -16.81 3.29 -2.48
CA GLN A 63 -16.87 2.27 -3.52
C GLN A 63 -18.30 2.17 -4.04
N LEU A 64 -18.50 2.52 -5.30
CA LEU A 64 -19.78 2.31 -5.97
C LEU A 64 -19.85 0.85 -6.42
N THR A 65 -20.76 0.09 -5.80
CA THR A 65 -20.99 -1.29 -6.19
C THR A 65 -21.89 -1.32 -7.41
N TYR A 66 -21.41 -1.88 -8.48
CA TYR A 66 -22.18 -2.18 -9.66
C TYR A 66 -22.79 -3.57 -9.55
N GLU A 67 -24.07 -3.69 -9.61
CA GLU A 67 -24.72 -4.92 -10.05
C GLU A 67 -24.63 -4.99 -11.58
N SER A 68 -23.49 -5.38 -12.10
CA SER A 68 -23.40 -5.74 -13.51
C SER A 68 -23.73 -7.22 -13.64
N LYS A 69 -24.88 -7.50 -14.19
CA LYS A 69 -25.30 -8.88 -14.53
C LYS A 69 -24.45 -9.52 -15.61
N ASP A 70 -23.63 -8.75 -16.32
CA ASP A 70 -22.88 -9.22 -17.49
C ASP A 70 -21.45 -8.67 -17.53
N PHE A 71 -20.63 -9.01 -16.54
CA PHE A 71 -19.20 -8.63 -16.51
C PHE A 71 -18.35 -9.29 -17.61
N ASN A 72 -18.92 -10.23 -18.35
CA ASN A 72 -18.19 -11.03 -19.34
C ASN A 72 -18.27 -10.53 -20.78
N THR A 73 -18.97 -9.45 -21.06
CA THR A 73 -19.10 -8.94 -22.42
C THR A 73 -18.73 -7.47 -22.49
N TYR A 74 -17.44 -7.18 -22.70
CA TYR A 74 -16.98 -5.84 -23.05
C TYR A 74 -17.47 -5.52 -24.47
N THR A 75 -18.68 -5.03 -24.59
CA THR A 75 -19.21 -4.49 -25.83
C THR A 75 -18.97 -2.99 -25.87
N GLU A 76 -18.82 -2.43 -27.04
CA GLU A 76 -18.68 -0.99 -27.25
C GLU A 76 -19.84 -0.21 -26.60
N GLU A 77 -21.04 -0.78 -26.64
CA GLU A 77 -22.24 -0.23 -26.02
C GLU A 77 -22.15 -0.21 -24.47
N SER A 78 -21.61 -1.27 -23.85
CA SER A 78 -21.40 -1.32 -22.40
C SER A 78 -20.37 -0.28 -21.94
N MET A 79 -19.31 -0.08 -22.70
CA MET A 79 -18.30 0.96 -22.42
C MET A 79 -18.89 2.36 -22.53
N LYS A 80 -19.70 2.62 -23.54
CA LYS A 80 -20.36 3.91 -23.72
C LYS A 80 -21.32 4.21 -22.57
N GLN A 81 -22.15 3.23 -22.19
CA GLN A 81 -23.08 3.38 -21.07
C GLN A 81 -22.34 3.62 -19.75
N GLN A 82 -21.22 2.97 -19.53
CA GLN A 82 -20.38 3.18 -18.37
C GLN A 82 -19.80 4.60 -18.35
N GLN A 83 -19.29 5.07 -19.48
CA GLN A 83 -18.77 6.43 -19.61
C GLN A 83 -19.84 7.48 -19.36
N GLU A 84 -21.06 7.30 -19.86
CA GLU A 84 -22.19 8.19 -19.61
C GLU A 84 -22.53 8.27 -18.12
N ARG A 85 -22.50 7.16 -17.40
CA ARG A 85 -22.72 7.12 -15.95
C ARG A 85 -21.63 7.84 -15.16
N VAL A 86 -20.35 7.62 -15.53
CA VAL A 86 -19.22 8.33 -14.91
C VAL A 86 -19.35 9.83 -15.16
N ASN A 87 -19.73 10.25 -16.35
CA ASN A 87 -19.93 11.65 -16.68
C ASN A 87 -21.10 12.28 -15.88
N ALA A 88 -22.19 11.54 -15.71
CA ALA A 88 -23.32 11.98 -14.88
C ALA A 88 -22.89 12.13 -13.40
N LEU A 89 -22.17 11.15 -12.87
CA LEU A 89 -21.65 11.22 -11.51
C LEU A 89 -20.69 12.41 -11.33
N ASN A 90 -19.76 12.61 -12.25
CA ASN A 90 -18.83 13.73 -12.21
C ASN A 90 -19.56 15.08 -12.19
N LYS A 91 -20.64 15.19 -12.96
CA LYS A 91 -21.49 16.39 -12.98
C LYS A 91 -22.15 16.65 -11.63
N GLU A 92 -22.73 15.61 -11.02
CA GLU A 92 -23.37 15.71 -9.71
C GLU A 92 -22.33 16.06 -8.61
N LEU A 93 -21.18 15.41 -8.60
CA LEU A 93 -20.11 15.70 -7.66
C LEU A 93 -19.57 17.13 -7.80
N SER A 94 -19.38 17.60 -9.04
CA SER A 94 -18.94 18.98 -9.32
C SER A 94 -19.96 20.05 -8.89
N SER A 95 -21.25 19.71 -8.83
CA SER A 95 -22.30 20.62 -8.41
C SER A 95 -22.51 20.65 -6.89
N CYS A 96 -21.90 19.72 -6.16
CA CYS A 96 -22.06 19.60 -4.73
C CYS A 96 -21.18 20.63 -3.98
N PRO A 97 -21.77 21.57 -3.22
CA PRO A 97 -21.00 22.65 -2.57
C PRO A 97 -20.15 22.17 -1.40
N TYR A 98 -20.30 20.92 -0.96
CA TYR A 98 -19.55 20.31 0.14
C TYR A 98 -18.34 19.50 -0.33
N ILE A 99 -18.15 19.35 -1.65
CA ILE A 99 -17.05 18.62 -2.25
C ILE A 99 -16.09 19.63 -2.87
N GLU A 100 -14.89 19.72 -2.33
CA GLU A 100 -13.85 20.62 -2.81
C GLU A 100 -13.22 20.10 -4.11
N ASP A 101 -12.87 18.81 -4.13
CA ASP A 101 -12.33 18.12 -5.30
C ASP A 101 -12.66 16.62 -5.21
N PHE A 102 -12.61 15.92 -6.31
CA PHE A 102 -12.88 14.47 -6.33
C PHE A 102 -12.11 13.79 -7.45
N GLU A 103 -11.91 12.50 -7.26
CA GLU A 103 -11.33 11.59 -8.24
C GLU A 103 -12.25 10.39 -8.43
N THR A 104 -12.66 10.15 -9.66
CA THR A 104 -13.40 8.94 -10.03
C THR A 104 -12.47 7.96 -10.72
N SER A 105 -11.83 7.14 -9.91
CA SER A 105 -10.90 6.12 -10.36
C SER A 105 -11.45 4.75 -10.06
N TYR A 106 -11.20 3.78 -10.94
CA TYR A 106 -11.47 2.37 -10.67
C TYR A 106 -10.49 1.75 -9.66
N ILE A 107 -9.49 2.51 -9.23
CA ILE A 107 -8.33 1.98 -8.57
C ILE A 107 -8.30 2.49 -7.13
N ASP A 108 -8.40 1.56 -6.18
CA ASP A 108 -8.25 1.82 -4.76
C ASP A 108 -6.79 2.23 -4.48
N ILE A 109 -6.59 3.39 -3.85
CA ILE A 109 -5.26 3.90 -3.51
C ILE A 109 -4.46 2.92 -2.63
N LEU A 110 -5.15 2.10 -1.88
CA LEU A 110 -4.55 1.14 -0.94
C LEU A 110 -4.25 -0.23 -1.58
N LYS A 111 -4.82 -0.50 -2.75
CA LYS A 111 -4.55 -1.75 -3.48
C LYS A 111 -3.50 -1.50 -4.53
N GLY A 112 -2.46 -2.34 -4.52
CA GLY A 112 -1.47 -2.37 -5.58
C GLY A 112 -2.13 -2.81 -6.90
N ASP A 113 -1.72 -2.20 -8.00
CA ASP A 113 -2.40 -2.40 -9.26
C ASP A 113 -1.73 -3.45 -10.14
N TYR A 114 -0.93 -3.03 -11.03
CA TYR A 114 -0.15 -3.96 -11.84
C TYR A 114 1.31 -3.64 -11.75
N GLY A 115 2.11 -4.69 -11.76
CA GLY A 115 3.53 -4.54 -11.92
C GLY A 115 3.91 -4.90 -13.34
N SER A 116 4.92 -4.26 -13.82
CA SER A 116 5.56 -4.60 -15.09
C SER A 116 7.07 -4.60 -14.92
N ASP A 117 7.70 -5.41 -15.74
CA ASP A 117 9.14 -5.43 -15.84
C ASP A 117 9.62 -4.31 -16.75
N TYR A 118 10.64 -3.60 -16.31
CA TYR A 118 11.32 -2.55 -17.06
C TYR A 118 12.81 -2.85 -17.15
N ILE A 119 13.43 -2.34 -18.17
CA ILE A 119 14.89 -2.46 -18.34
C ILE A 119 15.49 -1.09 -17.99
N ASN A 120 16.40 -1.06 -17.02
CA ASN A 120 17.12 0.14 -16.69
C ASN A 120 18.25 0.40 -17.71
N GLU A 121 18.92 1.56 -17.61
CA GLU A 121 20.05 1.93 -18.48
C GLU A 121 21.20 0.90 -18.50
N GLN A 122 21.34 0.12 -17.43
CA GLN A 122 22.35 -0.92 -17.31
C GLN A 122 21.92 -2.28 -17.90
N GLY A 123 20.76 -2.35 -18.54
CA GLY A 123 20.20 -3.57 -19.09
C GLY A 123 19.64 -4.53 -18.05
N ARG A 124 19.47 -4.11 -16.78
CA ARG A 124 18.89 -4.95 -15.73
C ARG A 124 17.38 -4.84 -15.74
N LYS A 125 16.74 -5.99 -15.60
CA LYS A 125 15.30 -6.11 -15.46
C LYS A 125 14.87 -5.71 -14.06
N ILE A 126 13.95 -4.77 -13.95
CA ILE A 126 13.43 -4.22 -12.70
C ILE A 126 11.91 -4.32 -12.73
N TYR A 127 11.35 -4.89 -11.68
CA TYR A 127 9.90 -4.94 -11.51
C TYR A 127 9.43 -3.66 -10.82
N LEU A 128 8.53 -2.93 -11.47
CA LEU A 128 7.90 -1.72 -10.93
C LEU A 128 6.40 -1.93 -10.77
N ASN A 129 5.90 -1.59 -9.61
CA ASN A 129 4.45 -1.45 -9.41
C ASN A 129 3.99 -0.12 -10.01
N MET A 130 2.98 -0.19 -10.84
CA MET A 130 2.42 0.95 -11.54
C MET A 130 0.97 1.17 -11.15
N ARG A 131 0.55 2.40 -11.30
CA ARG A 131 -0.83 2.83 -11.09
C ARG A 131 -1.21 3.83 -12.17
N LEU A 132 -2.40 3.70 -12.71
CA LEU A 132 -3.00 4.74 -13.51
C LEU A 132 -3.47 5.85 -12.56
N ALA A 133 -3.12 7.08 -12.87
CA ALA A 133 -3.53 8.23 -12.09
C ALA A 133 -3.87 9.39 -13.02
N THR A 134 -4.90 10.14 -12.67
CA THR A 134 -5.26 11.38 -13.36
C THR A 134 -4.57 12.58 -12.70
N PRO A 135 -4.53 13.75 -13.31
CA PRO A 135 -4.09 14.97 -12.64
C PRO A 135 -4.89 15.29 -11.38
N HIS A 136 -6.20 14.94 -11.34
CA HIS A 136 -7.04 15.12 -10.16
C HIS A 136 -6.56 14.29 -8.96
N PHE A 137 -6.09 13.06 -9.21
CA PHE A 137 -5.52 12.21 -8.16
C PHE A 137 -4.42 12.92 -7.37
N PHE A 138 -3.48 13.56 -8.06
CA PHE A 138 -2.38 14.26 -7.40
C PHE A 138 -2.86 15.47 -6.60
N ARG A 139 -3.90 16.17 -7.06
CA ARG A 139 -4.48 17.30 -6.34
C ARG A 139 -5.28 16.88 -5.12
N VAL A 140 -6.16 15.90 -5.25
CA VAL A 140 -7.00 15.39 -4.16
C VAL A 140 -6.12 14.90 -3.00
N TYR A 141 -5.04 14.20 -3.31
CA TYR A 141 -4.12 13.66 -2.30
C TYR A 141 -2.98 14.60 -1.93
N ASP A 142 -2.94 15.84 -2.45
CA ASP A 142 -1.88 16.83 -2.24
C ASP A 142 -0.46 16.24 -2.42
N ILE A 143 -0.30 15.43 -3.47
CA ILE A 143 0.99 14.80 -3.77
C ILE A 143 1.91 15.84 -4.39
N LYS A 144 3.01 16.14 -3.69
CA LYS A 144 3.98 17.14 -4.11
C LYS A 144 5.04 16.54 -5.02
N PHE A 145 5.30 17.23 -6.11
CA PHE A 145 6.40 16.88 -7.00
C PHE A 145 7.71 17.43 -6.43
N ILE A 146 8.74 16.60 -6.44
CA ILE A 146 10.08 16.98 -6.01
C ILE A 146 10.85 17.58 -7.17
N GLU A 147 10.58 17.07 -8.36
CA GLU A 147 11.18 17.51 -9.63
C GLU A 147 10.10 17.38 -10.71
N GLY A 148 10.07 18.32 -11.64
CA GLY A 148 9.06 18.40 -12.68
C GLY A 148 7.75 19.01 -12.18
N GLU A 149 6.73 18.90 -12.98
CA GLU A 149 5.38 19.42 -12.70
C GLU A 149 4.30 18.43 -13.11
N LEU A 150 3.08 18.72 -12.70
CA LEU A 150 1.92 17.92 -13.09
C LEU A 150 1.76 17.94 -14.61
N PRO A 151 1.77 16.77 -15.28
CA PRO A 151 1.69 16.71 -16.72
C PRO A 151 0.32 17.23 -17.21
N ASP A 152 0.36 18.08 -18.26
CA ASP A 152 -0.83 18.39 -19.04
C ASP A 152 -1.10 17.22 -19.99
N LEU A 153 -2.22 16.54 -19.76
CA LEU A 153 -2.61 15.37 -20.55
C LEU A 153 -3.47 15.73 -21.77
N SER A 154 -3.74 17.02 -22.01
CA SER A 154 -4.60 17.47 -23.10
C SER A 154 -4.05 17.09 -24.48
N ASP A 155 -2.72 17.11 -24.66
CA ASP A 155 -2.07 16.95 -25.96
C ASP A 155 -1.42 15.58 -26.21
N LYS A 156 -1.14 14.78 -25.20
CA LYS A 156 -0.25 13.60 -25.34
C LYS A 156 -0.90 12.24 -25.15
N GLY A 157 -2.18 12.20 -24.92
CA GLY A 157 -2.85 10.92 -24.65
C GLY A 157 -2.27 10.20 -23.42
N PHE A 158 -3.00 9.28 -22.88
CA PHE A 158 -2.81 8.64 -21.59
C PHE A 158 -1.48 7.86 -21.41
N PHE A 159 -0.75 7.57 -22.47
CA PHE A 159 0.39 6.63 -22.43
C PHE A 159 1.78 7.25 -22.50
N GLY A 160 1.89 8.57 -22.43
CA GLY A 160 3.16 9.26 -22.68
C GLY A 160 3.92 9.79 -21.47
N VAL A 161 3.31 9.81 -20.27
CA VAL A 161 3.92 10.43 -19.09
C VAL A 161 3.91 9.48 -17.91
N LEU A 162 5.07 9.38 -17.26
CA LEU A 162 5.23 8.58 -16.04
C LEU A 162 5.62 9.50 -14.88
N VAL A 163 4.89 9.37 -13.78
CA VAL A 163 5.30 9.94 -12.49
C VAL A 163 5.94 8.84 -11.68
N VAL A 164 7.16 9.07 -11.22
CA VAL A 164 7.95 8.07 -10.49
C VAL A 164 8.31 8.56 -9.10
N ASN A 165 8.33 7.68 -8.13
CA ASN A 165 8.80 8.00 -6.79
C ASN A 165 10.33 7.83 -6.69
N LYS A 166 10.92 8.35 -5.62
CA LYS A 166 12.38 8.25 -5.38
C LYS A 166 12.90 6.81 -5.39
N ALA A 167 12.10 5.84 -4.92
CA ALA A 167 12.50 4.44 -4.90
C ALA A 167 12.60 3.87 -6.32
N ALA A 168 11.62 4.18 -7.18
CA ALA A 168 11.64 3.79 -8.59
C ALA A 168 12.80 4.47 -9.36
N MET A 169 13.04 5.78 -9.13
CA MET A 169 14.17 6.49 -9.71
C MET A 169 15.49 5.81 -9.36
N LYS A 170 15.69 5.50 -8.08
CA LYS A 170 16.89 4.79 -7.61
C LYS A 170 17.02 3.39 -8.24
N ALA A 171 15.94 2.65 -8.34
CA ALA A 171 15.94 1.31 -8.94
C ALA A 171 16.27 1.38 -10.44
N LEU A 172 15.76 2.39 -11.14
CA LEU A 172 16.04 2.66 -12.54
C LEU A 172 17.43 3.25 -12.78
N ASN A 173 18.12 3.62 -11.71
CA ASN A 173 19.45 4.27 -11.75
C ASN A 173 19.46 5.68 -12.33
N TYR A 174 18.34 6.40 -12.23
CA TYR A 174 18.26 7.80 -12.59
C TYR A 174 18.50 8.71 -11.38
N THR A 175 19.20 9.80 -11.58
CA THR A 175 19.45 10.84 -10.57
C THR A 175 18.53 12.04 -10.74
N THR A 176 18.03 12.27 -11.96
CA THR A 176 17.12 13.36 -12.33
C THR A 176 16.07 12.84 -13.31
N CYS A 177 14.89 13.48 -13.31
CA CYS A 177 13.83 13.17 -14.26
C CYS A 177 14.07 13.76 -15.64
N GLN A 178 14.95 14.77 -15.75
CA GLN A 178 15.20 15.47 -17.01
C GLN A 178 15.90 14.54 -18.00
N GLY A 179 15.26 14.28 -19.13
CA GLY A 179 15.77 13.38 -20.17
C GLY A 179 15.68 11.90 -19.85
N ALA A 180 15.09 11.53 -18.69
CA ALA A 180 14.88 10.13 -18.34
C ALA A 180 13.83 9.51 -19.27
N SER A 181 14.13 8.34 -19.81
CA SER A 181 13.26 7.55 -20.69
C SER A 181 13.21 6.12 -20.20
N ILE A 182 12.02 5.56 -20.13
CA ILE A 182 11.83 4.17 -19.70
C ILE A 182 11.30 3.38 -20.87
N GLU A 183 12.04 2.38 -21.31
CA GLU A 183 11.59 1.46 -22.35
C GLU A 183 10.70 0.38 -21.76
N ASN A 184 9.53 0.20 -22.35
CA ASN A 184 8.67 -0.92 -22.04
C ASN A 184 9.16 -2.17 -22.84
N PRO A 185 9.59 -3.24 -22.16
CA PRO A 185 10.11 -4.44 -22.83
C PRO A 185 9.07 -5.14 -23.73
N LEU A 186 7.79 -4.87 -23.53
CA LEU A 186 6.73 -5.42 -24.38
C LEU A 186 6.73 -4.85 -25.81
N LYS A 187 7.41 -3.74 -26.06
CA LYS A 187 7.57 -3.18 -27.42
C LYS A 187 8.70 -3.83 -28.22
N ARG A 188 9.63 -4.51 -27.59
CA ARG A 188 10.79 -5.13 -28.26
C ARG A 188 10.50 -6.47 -28.96
N GLY A 189 9.30 -7.01 -28.80
CA GLY A 189 8.92 -8.31 -29.38
C GLY A 189 8.18 -8.25 -30.72
N ASN A 190 7.99 -7.07 -31.30
CA ASN A 190 7.24 -6.87 -32.56
C ASN A 190 8.07 -6.18 -33.67
N GLU A 191 9.41 -6.25 -33.60
CA GLU A 191 10.27 -5.94 -34.74
C GLU A 191 10.95 -7.21 -35.29
#